data_f688e68116e0d444bf95a1044d84972b
#
_entry.id   f688e68116e0d444bf95a1044d84972b
#
_cell.length_a   1.000
_cell.length_b   1.000
_cell.length_c   1.000
_cell.angle_alpha   90.00
_cell.angle_beta   90.00
_cell.angle_gamma   90.00
#
_symmetry.space_group_name_H-M   'P 1'
#
loop_
_entity.id
_entity.type
_entity.pdbx_description
1 polymer ?
#
loop_
_entity_poly.entity_id
_entity_poly.type
_entity_poly.pdbx_seq_one_letter_code
_entity_poly.pdbx_strand_id
1 'polypeptide(L)'
;TCAERAAVREVSFGLQADDIGVLIGPSGCGKTTLLRAVAGLERAQSGSIRLGDVLVSSDQVHMGAENRRIGMVFQDYALFPHLDVGRNVGFGIAHLDRAQRARRVAEVLELVGLSGHERRYAHELSGGQQQRVALARALAPAPQLLLLDEPFSNLDVDLRERLAGLAGMPA
;
A
#
# COMPACT_ATOMS: atom_id res chain seq x y z
N THR A 1 -4.03 18.06 30.93
CA THR A 1 -4.27 16.68 30.43
C THR A 1 -5.22 16.78 29.24
N CYS A 2 -4.68 16.89 28.01
CA CYS A 2 -5.48 16.70 26.82
C CYS A 2 -5.93 15.23 26.76
N ALA A 3 -7.23 14.99 26.90
CA ALA A 3 -7.80 13.69 26.57
C ALA A 3 -7.55 13.45 25.08
N GLU A 4 -6.71 12.46 24.76
CA GLU A 4 -6.51 11.99 23.38
C GLU A 4 -7.86 11.54 22.84
N ARG A 5 -8.46 12.36 21.96
CA ARG A 5 -9.68 11.97 21.24
C ARG A 5 -9.28 10.86 20.27
N ALA A 6 -9.77 9.65 20.48
CA ALA A 6 -9.62 8.58 19.52
C ALA A 6 -10.13 9.05 18.15
N ALA A 7 -9.26 8.99 17.13
CA ALA A 7 -9.57 9.44 15.77
C ALA A 7 -10.60 8.53 15.08
N VAL A 8 -10.67 7.25 15.50
CA VAL A 8 -11.59 6.23 14.98
C VAL A 8 -12.30 5.56 16.16
N ARG A 9 -13.62 5.45 16.10
CA ARG A 9 -14.42 4.83 17.16
C ARG A 9 -15.47 3.89 16.54
N GLU A 10 -15.63 2.70 17.13
CA GLU A 10 -16.73 1.76 16.85
C GLU A 10 -16.90 1.45 15.35
N VAL A 11 -15.79 1.26 14.63
CA VAL A 11 -15.81 0.87 13.23
C VAL A 11 -15.64 -0.63 13.12
N SER A 12 -16.63 -1.29 12.47
CA SER A 12 -16.57 -2.71 12.15
C SER A 12 -16.95 -2.92 10.68
N PHE A 13 -16.12 -3.63 9.94
CA PHE A 13 -16.40 -4.02 8.55
C PHE A 13 -15.61 -5.28 8.20
N GLY A 14 -16.00 -5.92 7.13
CA GLY A 14 -15.27 -7.05 6.54
C GLY A 14 -15.21 -6.89 5.02
N LEU A 15 -14.12 -7.34 4.43
CA LEU A 15 -13.93 -7.46 2.99
C LEU A 15 -13.59 -8.91 2.68
N GLN A 16 -14.15 -9.44 1.59
CA GLN A 16 -13.78 -10.74 1.06
C GLN A 16 -12.59 -10.61 0.11
N ALA A 17 -12.03 -11.75 -0.32
CA ALA A 17 -11.04 -11.73 -1.39
C ALA A 17 -11.66 -11.07 -2.63
N ASP A 18 -10.85 -10.30 -3.35
CA ASP A 18 -11.21 -9.54 -4.55
C ASP A 18 -12.19 -8.37 -4.34
N ASP A 19 -12.62 -8.09 -3.10
CA ASP A 19 -13.44 -6.91 -2.82
C ASP A 19 -12.62 -5.62 -2.91
N ILE A 20 -13.28 -4.55 -3.37
CA ILE A 20 -12.77 -3.18 -3.32
C ILE A 20 -13.57 -2.40 -2.28
N GLY A 21 -12.93 -2.02 -1.18
CA GLY A 21 -13.50 -1.17 -0.15
C GLY A 21 -13.13 0.30 -0.34
N VAL A 22 -14.09 1.21 -0.19
CA VAL A 22 -13.86 2.65 -0.27
C VAL A 22 -14.25 3.31 1.04
N LEU A 23 -13.29 4.02 1.67
CA LEU A 23 -13.52 4.83 2.86
C LEU A 23 -13.91 6.25 2.46
N ILE A 24 -15.17 6.63 2.73
CA ILE A 24 -15.70 7.96 2.42
C ILE A 24 -15.86 8.76 3.72
N GLY A 25 -15.46 10.03 3.68
CA GLY A 25 -15.61 10.94 4.82
C GLY A 25 -14.78 12.21 4.64
N PRO A 26 -15.06 13.27 5.43
CA PRO A 26 -14.34 14.53 5.35
C PRO A 26 -12.86 14.37 5.73
N SER A 27 -12.02 15.35 5.37
CA SER A 27 -10.63 15.41 5.84
C SER A 27 -10.56 15.38 7.35
N GLY A 28 -9.61 14.62 7.90
CA GLY A 28 -9.41 14.52 9.36
C GLY A 28 -10.38 13.60 10.09
N CYS A 29 -11.31 12.87 9.42
CA CYS A 29 -12.23 11.96 10.09
C CYS A 29 -11.60 10.60 10.48
N GLY A 30 -10.29 10.42 10.31
CA GLY A 30 -9.58 9.21 10.77
C GLY A 30 -9.32 8.14 9.69
N LYS A 31 -9.59 8.39 8.39
CA LYS A 31 -9.33 7.42 7.32
C LYS A 31 -7.88 6.94 7.30
N THR A 32 -6.92 7.86 7.28
CA THR A 32 -5.48 7.56 7.32
C THR A 32 -5.09 6.79 8.58
N THR A 33 -5.64 7.16 9.75
CA THR A 33 -5.39 6.45 11.02
C THR A 33 -5.90 5.01 10.95
N LEU A 34 -7.10 4.80 10.38
CA LEU A 34 -7.64 3.45 10.17
C LEU A 34 -6.75 2.62 9.24
N LEU A 35 -6.36 3.18 8.08
CA LEU A 35 -5.46 2.51 7.13
C LEU A 35 -4.12 2.16 7.78
N ARG A 36 -3.53 3.06 8.57
CA ARG A 36 -2.28 2.82 9.30
C ARG A 36 -2.43 1.74 10.36
N ALA A 37 -3.56 1.70 11.06
CA ALA A 37 -3.85 0.64 12.03
C ALA A 37 -3.98 -0.72 11.34
N VAL A 38 -4.68 -0.80 10.19
CA VAL A 38 -4.77 -2.02 9.37
C VAL A 38 -3.39 -2.41 8.84
N ALA A 39 -2.58 -1.46 8.38
CA ALA A 39 -1.22 -1.71 7.91
C ALA A 39 -0.25 -2.17 9.02
N GLY A 40 -0.58 -1.96 10.30
CA GLY A 40 0.30 -2.26 11.43
C GLY A 40 1.32 -1.18 11.76
N LEU A 41 1.17 0.01 11.21
CA LEU A 41 1.99 1.19 11.47
C LEU A 41 1.56 1.91 12.75
N GLU A 42 0.29 1.75 13.14
CA GLU A 42 -0.27 2.26 14.38
C GLU A 42 -0.96 1.13 15.13
N ARG A 43 -0.92 1.19 16.46
CA ARG A 43 -1.61 0.21 17.31
C ARG A 43 -3.06 0.62 17.53
N ALA A 44 -4.01 -0.29 17.26
CA ALA A 44 -5.38 -0.10 17.69
C ALA A 44 -5.46 -0.12 19.22
N GLN A 45 -6.15 0.86 19.82
CA GLN A 45 -6.29 0.97 21.28
C GLN A 45 -7.25 -0.07 21.83
N SER A 46 -8.23 -0.52 21.03
CA SER A 46 -9.22 -1.54 21.38
C SER A 46 -9.76 -2.21 20.11
N GLY A 47 -10.45 -3.33 20.28
CA GLY A 47 -10.99 -4.11 19.18
C GLY A 47 -9.98 -5.07 18.56
N SER A 48 -10.28 -5.58 17.38
CA SER A 48 -9.41 -6.54 16.70
C SER A 48 -9.37 -6.34 15.19
N ILE A 49 -8.24 -6.69 14.59
CA ILE A 49 -8.04 -6.71 13.13
C ILE A 49 -7.58 -8.11 12.76
N ARG A 50 -8.23 -8.69 11.75
CA ARG A 50 -7.87 -9.98 11.18
C ARG A 50 -7.58 -9.82 9.70
N LEU A 51 -6.62 -10.60 9.21
CA LEU A 51 -6.30 -10.74 7.79
C LEU A 51 -6.45 -12.23 7.44
N GLY A 52 -7.53 -12.57 6.77
CA GLY A 52 -7.99 -13.95 6.66
C GLY A 52 -8.18 -14.54 8.06
N ASP A 53 -7.59 -15.70 8.32
CA ASP A 53 -7.67 -16.37 9.62
C ASP A 53 -6.68 -15.86 10.67
N VAL A 54 -5.79 -14.94 10.31
CA VAL A 54 -4.72 -14.45 11.18
C VAL A 54 -5.18 -13.22 11.95
N LEU A 55 -5.13 -13.28 13.30
CA LEU A 55 -5.33 -12.12 14.17
C LEU A 55 -4.05 -11.29 14.17
N VAL A 56 -4.10 -10.08 13.59
CA VAL A 56 -2.92 -9.21 13.47
C VAL A 56 -2.91 -8.05 14.46
N SER A 57 -4.04 -7.73 15.08
CA SER A 57 -4.13 -6.71 16.13
C SER A 57 -5.26 -7.03 17.10
N SER A 58 -5.00 -6.85 18.40
CA SER A 58 -5.96 -6.85 19.49
C SER A 58 -5.33 -6.15 20.70
N ASP A 59 -6.01 -6.14 21.85
CA ASP A 59 -5.48 -5.60 23.11
C ASP A 59 -4.15 -6.26 23.50
N GLN A 60 -3.99 -7.56 23.16
CA GLN A 60 -2.80 -8.37 23.54
C GLN A 60 -1.85 -8.64 22.35
N VAL A 61 -2.31 -8.48 21.12
CA VAL A 61 -1.55 -8.81 19.91
C VAL A 61 -1.30 -7.56 19.09
N HIS A 62 -0.06 -7.35 18.66
CA HIS A 62 0.28 -6.37 17.63
C HIS A 62 1.36 -6.92 16.70
N MET A 63 0.94 -7.31 15.51
CA MET A 63 1.85 -7.71 14.44
C MET A 63 2.33 -6.44 13.72
N GLY A 64 3.64 -6.25 13.60
CA GLY A 64 4.22 -5.12 12.85
C GLY A 64 3.91 -5.20 11.36
N ALA A 65 4.00 -4.05 10.68
CA ALA A 65 3.66 -3.89 9.26
C ALA A 65 4.45 -4.86 8.36
N GLU A 66 5.72 -5.10 8.67
CA GLU A 66 6.63 -5.97 7.92
C GLU A 66 6.16 -7.43 7.86
N ASN A 67 5.30 -7.86 8.79
CA ASN A 67 4.81 -9.24 8.88
C ASN A 67 3.36 -9.40 8.36
N ARG A 68 2.68 -8.30 7.98
CA ARG A 68 1.25 -8.36 7.57
C ARG A 68 1.03 -8.67 6.10
N ARG A 69 2.06 -8.67 5.27
CA ARG A 69 1.94 -8.84 3.81
C ARG A 69 0.94 -7.84 3.19
N ILE A 70 0.98 -6.60 3.62
CA ILE A 70 0.15 -5.49 3.14
C ILE A 70 1.02 -4.54 2.32
N GLY A 71 0.54 -4.13 1.16
CA GLY A 71 1.08 -3.00 0.41
C GLY A 71 0.37 -1.71 0.83
N MET A 72 1.10 -0.62 1.02
CA MET A 72 0.50 0.69 1.31
C MET A 72 1.10 1.77 0.42
N VAL A 73 0.22 2.58 -0.16
CA VAL A 73 0.56 3.80 -0.87
C VAL A 73 0.13 4.98 0.00
N PHE A 74 1.09 5.80 0.40
CA PHE A 74 0.88 6.99 1.22
C PHE A 74 0.48 8.20 0.35
N GLN A 75 -0.17 9.17 0.95
CA GLN A 75 -0.61 10.40 0.29
C GLN A 75 0.56 11.19 -0.33
N ASP A 76 1.73 11.21 0.33
CA ASP A 76 2.97 11.84 -0.12
C ASP A 76 3.88 10.91 -0.93
N TYR A 77 3.35 9.73 -1.34
CA TYR A 77 4.05 8.65 -2.04
C TYR A 77 5.21 8.03 -1.26
N ALA A 78 5.82 8.72 -0.31
CA ALA A 78 6.94 8.28 0.54
C ALA A 78 8.06 7.56 -0.21
N LEU A 79 8.43 8.04 -1.41
CA LEU A 79 9.52 7.47 -2.19
C LEU A 79 10.86 7.79 -1.52
N PHE A 80 11.80 6.86 -1.59
CA PHE A 80 13.16 7.05 -1.11
C PHE A 80 13.92 7.94 -2.10
N PRO A 81 14.26 9.21 -1.75
CA PRO A 81 14.81 10.17 -2.71
C PRO A 81 16.24 9.83 -3.18
N HIS A 82 16.97 9.06 -2.39
CA HIS A 82 18.34 8.61 -2.68
C HIS A 82 18.39 7.31 -3.49
N LEU A 83 17.24 6.69 -3.77
CA LEU A 83 17.14 5.49 -4.58
C LEU A 83 16.51 5.81 -5.95
N ASP A 84 17.01 5.14 -6.99
CA ASP A 84 16.34 5.14 -8.29
C ASP A 84 15.00 4.37 -8.23
N VAL A 85 14.22 4.45 -9.30
CA VAL A 85 12.91 3.78 -9.42
C VAL A 85 13.04 2.28 -9.21
N GLY A 86 14.01 1.62 -9.86
CA GLY A 86 14.21 0.18 -9.75
C GLY A 86 14.51 -0.25 -8.31
N ARG A 87 15.32 0.52 -7.60
CA ARG A 87 15.65 0.26 -6.19
C ARG A 87 14.50 0.59 -5.25
N ASN A 88 13.74 1.66 -5.53
CA ASN A 88 12.51 1.96 -4.80
C ASN A 88 11.53 0.80 -4.87
N VAL A 89 11.23 0.31 -6.07
CA VAL A 89 10.29 -0.80 -6.30
C VAL A 89 10.85 -2.11 -5.73
N GLY A 90 12.14 -2.36 -5.90
CA GLY A 90 12.80 -3.58 -5.41
C GLY A 90 13.06 -3.60 -3.90
N PHE A 91 12.73 -2.53 -3.16
CA PHE A 91 13.08 -2.42 -1.73
C PHE A 91 12.45 -3.53 -0.88
N GLY A 92 11.14 -3.75 -1.03
CA GLY A 92 10.39 -4.75 -0.26
C GLY A 92 10.69 -6.21 -0.65
N ILE A 93 11.44 -6.43 -1.73
CA ILE A 93 11.82 -7.75 -2.24
C ILE A 93 13.35 -7.96 -2.27
N ALA A 94 14.06 -7.28 -1.36
CA ALA A 94 15.51 -7.37 -1.26
C ALA A 94 16.03 -8.78 -0.89
N HIS A 95 15.17 -9.62 -0.33
CA HIS A 95 15.46 -11.02 0.00
C HIS A 95 15.54 -11.95 -1.23
N LEU A 96 14.97 -11.54 -2.38
CA LEU A 96 15.06 -12.28 -3.64
C LEU A 96 16.48 -12.16 -4.23
N ASP A 97 16.89 -13.17 -4.98
CA ASP A 97 18.12 -13.08 -5.76
C ASP A 97 18.05 -11.94 -6.80
N ARG A 98 19.20 -11.59 -7.36
CA ARG A 98 19.33 -10.46 -8.29
C ARG A 98 18.46 -10.62 -9.55
N ALA A 99 18.37 -11.82 -10.11
CA ALA A 99 17.64 -12.08 -11.34
C ALA A 99 16.13 -12.06 -11.09
N GLN A 100 15.66 -12.72 -10.04
CA GLN A 100 14.26 -12.74 -9.61
C GLN A 100 13.77 -11.32 -9.28
N ARG A 101 14.57 -10.56 -8.52
CA ARG A 101 14.24 -9.17 -8.18
C ARG A 101 14.15 -8.27 -9.41
N ALA A 102 15.12 -8.37 -10.34
CA ALA A 102 15.11 -7.59 -11.57
C ALA A 102 13.89 -7.90 -12.44
N ARG A 103 13.53 -9.18 -12.58
CA ARG A 103 12.34 -9.63 -13.29
C ARG A 103 11.07 -9.07 -12.64
N ARG A 104 10.92 -9.21 -11.32
CA ARG A 104 9.74 -8.71 -10.60
C ARG A 104 9.58 -7.20 -10.68
N VAL A 105 10.68 -6.44 -10.60
CA VAL A 105 10.69 -4.99 -10.79
C VAL A 105 10.20 -4.63 -12.20
N ALA A 106 10.69 -5.30 -13.25
CA ALA A 106 10.26 -5.05 -14.63
C ALA A 106 8.76 -5.35 -14.80
N GLU A 107 8.25 -6.47 -14.27
CA GLU A 107 6.84 -6.85 -14.34
C GLU A 107 5.93 -5.78 -13.72
N VAL A 108 6.24 -5.31 -12.50
CA VAL A 108 5.39 -4.32 -11.84
C VAL A 108 5.52 -2.92 -12.45
N LEU A 109 6.68 -2.56 -13.01
CA LEU A 109 6.85 -1.31 -13.75
C LEU A 109 6.08 -1.32 -15.07
N GLU A 110 6.05 -2.42 -15.78
CA GLU A 110 5.22 -2.61 -16.97
C GLU A 110 3.74 -2.47 -16.63
N LEU A 111 3.29 -3.09 -15.54
CA LEU A 111 1.92 -3.03 -15.06
C LEU A 111 1.44 -1.59 -14.83
N VAL A 112 2.30 -0.75 -14.25
CA VAL A 112 1.97 0.67 -14.00
C VAL A 112 2.34 1.60 -15.16
N GLY A 113 2.80 1.06 -16.31
CA GLY A 113 3.14 1.83 -17.51
C GLY A 113 4.39 2.70 -17.36
N LEU A 114 5.41 2.19 -16.63
CA LEU A 114 6.69 2.86 -16.38
C LEU A 114 7.90 2.03 -16.82
N SER A 115 7.76 1.12 -17.79
CA SER A 115 8.89 0.40 -18.39
C SER A 115 9.94 1.39 -18.90
N GLY A 116 11.21 1.09 -18.64
CA GLY A 116 12.34 1.94 -19.05
C GLY A 116 12.64 3.11 -18.12
N HIS A 117 11.92 3.24 -16.98
CA HIS A 117 12.16 4.29 -15.99
C HIS A 117 13.02 3.82 -14.80
N GLU A 118 13.56 2.60 -14.82
CA GLU A 118 14.23 1.93 -13.70
C GLU A 118 15.38 2.75 -13.10
N ARG A 119 16.09 3.51 -13.93
CA ARG A 119 17.29 4.29 -13.55
C ARG A 119 17.00 5.73 -13.18
N ARG A 120 15.74 6.20 -13.31
CA ARG A 120 15.36 7.56 -12.93
C ARG A 120 15.21 7.68 -11.41
N TYR A 121 15.40 8.89 -10.91
CA TYR A 121 15.14 9.23 -9.51
C TYR A 121 13.77 9.90 -9.36
N ALA A 122 13.25 9.93 -8.13
CA ALA A 122 11.93 10.50 -7.84
C ALA A 122 11.80 11.97 -8.32
N HIS A 123 12.84 12.77 -8.18
CA HIS A 123 12.84 14.18 -8.60
C HIS A 123 12.81 14.39 -10.12
N GLU A 124 13.07 13.36 -10.91
CA GLU A 124 13.01 13.38 -12.37
C GLU A 124 11.63 12.97 -12.92
N LEU A 125 10.68 12.66 -12.03
CA LEU A 125 9.37 12.14 -12.35
C LEU A 125 8.28 13.18 -12.07
N SER A 126 7.22 13.17 -12.91
CA SER A 126 5.99 13.90 -12.58
C SER A 126 5.30 13.31 -11.34
N GLY A 127 4.42 14.07 -10.67
CA GLY A 127 3.66 13.56 -9.50
C GLY A 127 2.89 12.28 -9.81
N GLY A 128 2.24 12.19 -10.97
CA GLY A 128 1.54 10.96 -11.39
C GLY A 128 2.49 9.78 -11.63
N GLN A 129 3.71 10.03 -12.15
CA GLN A 129 4.73 8.98 -12.28
C GLN A 129 5.26 8.54 -10.91
N GLN A 130 5.48 9.48 -9.98
CA GLN A 130 5.88 9.15 -8.60
C GLN A 130 4.83 8.28 -7.90
N GLN A 131 3.56 8.59 -8.07
CA GLN A 131 2.45 7.79 -7.56
C GLN A 131 2.47 6.37 -8.13
N ARG A 132 2.67 6.21 -9.44
CA ARG A 132 2.78 4.90 -10.09
C ARG A 132 3.99 4.11 -9.59
N VAL A 133 5.12 4.76 -9.31
CA VAL A 133 6.28 4.10 -8.67
C VAL A 133 5.95 3.65 -7.25
N ALA A 134 5.25 4.46 -6.45
CA ALA A 134 4.82 4.07 -5.11
C ALA A 134 3.87 2.86 -5.15
N LEU A 135 2.97 2.83 -6.14
CA LEU A 135 2.08 1.69 -6.38
C LEU A 135 2.87 0.44 -6.77
N ALA A 136 3.81 0.54 -7.73
CA ALA A 136 4.68 -0.56 -8.12
C ALA A 136 5.47 -1.11 -6.93
N ARG A 137 6.00 -0.22 -6.07
CA ARG A 137 6.70 -0.61 -4.83
C ARG A 137 5.79 -1.39 -3.88
N ALA A 138 4.54 -0.95 -3.72
CA ALA A 138 3.57 -1.63 -2.86
C ALA A 138 3.14 -3.00 -3.43
N LEU A 139 3.10 -3.16 -4.76
CA LEU A 139 2.72 -4.40 -5.46
C LEU A 139 3.87 -5.41 -5.61
N ALA A 140 5.12 -4.95 -5.59
CA ALA A 140 6.28 -5.81 -5.83
C ALA A 140 6.33 -7.05 -4.90
N PRO A 141 6.02 -6.94 -3.57
CA PRO A 141 6.01 -8.08 -2.65
C PRO A 141 4.82 -9.02 -2.81
N ALA A 142 3.94 -8.83 -3.79
CA ALA A 142 2.68 -9.56 -3.96
C ALA A 142 1.83 -9.57 -2.66
N PRO A 143 1.35 -8.40 -2.21
CA PRO A 143 0.61 -8.29 -0.97
C PRO A 143 -0.78 -8.94 -1.08
N GLN A 144 -1.31 -9.44 0.04
CA GLN A 144 -2.69 -9.94 0.12
C GLN A 144 -3.74 -8.81 0.25
N LEU A 145 -3.32 -7.61 0.61
CA LEU A 145 -4.17 -6.43 0.74
C LEU A 145 -3.37 -5.19 0.31
N LEU A 146 -3.97 -4.37 -0.53
CA LEU A 146 -3.41 -3.08 -0.94
C LEU A 146 -4.22 -1.95 -0.31
N LEU A 147 -3.56 -1.08 0.44
CA LEU A 147 -4.14 0.10 1.06
C LEU A 147 -3.67 1.35 0.31
N LEU A 148 -4.63 2.19 -0.07
CA LEU A 148 -4.37 3.44 -0.79
C LEU A 148 -4.89 4.61 0.05
N ASP A 149 -4.01 5.50 0.48
CA ASP A 149 -4.38 6.70 1.23
C ASP A 149 -4.49 7.90 0.27
N GLU A 150 -5.73 8.36 0.05
CA GLU A 150 -6.09 9.44 -0.89
C GLU A 150 -5.55 9.26 -2.33
N PRO A 151 -5.80 8.11 -2.99
CA PRO A 151 -5.18 7.78 -4.27
C PRO A 151 -5.68 8.62 -5.46
N PHE A 152 -6.75 9.38 -5.29
CA PHE A 152 -7.55 9.90 -6.41
C PHE A 152 -7.12 11.27 -6.94
N SER A 153 -6.13 11.94 -6.36
CA SER A 153 -5.71 13.26 -6.85
C SER A 153 -5.07 13.22 -8.26
N ASN A 154 -4.55 12.06 -8.72
CA ASN A 154 -3.83 11.93 -10.00
C ASN A 154 -3.87 10.52 -10.65
N LEU A 155 -4.82 9.63 -10.30
CA LEU A 155 -4.92 8.30 -10.92
C LEU A 155 -5.76 8.37 -12.22
N ASP A 156 -5.11 8.08 -13.35
CA ASP A 156 -5.74 7.89 -14.66
C ASP A 156 -6.75 6.73 -14.65
N VAL A 157 -7.82 6.87 -15.44
CA VAL A 157 -8.88 5.86 -15.61
C VAL A 157 -8.30 4.51 -16.05
N ASP A 158 -7.31 4.53 -16.95
CA ASP A 158 -6.65 3.32 -17.48
C ASP A 158 -5.94 2.51 -16.39
N LEU A 159 -5.35 3.17 -15.40
CA LEU A 159 -4.68 2.49 -14.30
C LEU A 159 -5.68 1.86 -13.33
N ARG A 160 -6.85 2.47 -13.14
CA ARG A 160 -7.95 1.88 -12.34
C ARG A 160 -8.44 0.57 -12.97
N GLU A 161 -8.63 0.53 -14.30
CA GLU A 161 -9.07 -0.66 -15.02
C GLU A 161 -8.02 -1.80 -14.94
N ARG A 162 -6.74 -1.46 -15.06
CA ARG A 162 -5.63 -2.43 -14.93
C ARG A 162 -5.55 -3.02 -13.51
N LEU A 163 -5.77 -2.20 -12.48
CA LEU A 163 -5.79 -2.67 -11.09
C LEU A 163 -7.01 -3.54 -10.79
N ALA A 164 -8.18 -3.20 -11.34
CA ALA A 164 -9.37 -4.04 -11.24
C ALA A 164 -9.18 -5.40 -11.94
N GLY A 165 -8.41 -5.44 -13.05
CA GLY A 165 -8.03 -6.67 -13.74
C GLY A 165 -7.09 -7.57 -12.93
N LEU A 166 -6.33 -7.02 -11.99
CA LEU A 166 -5.44 -7.81 -11.10
C LEU A 166 -6.17 -8.52 -9.97
N ALA A 167 -7.30 -7.98 -9.52
CA ALA A 167 -8.15 -8.62 -8.50
C ALA A 167 -8.76 -9.95 -8.98
N GLY A 168 -8.73 -10.22 -10.29
CA GLY A 168 -9.23 -11.47 -10.89
C GLY A 168 -8.15 -12.48 -11.31
N MET A 169 -6.88 -12.28 -10.97
CA MET A 169 -5.82 -13.25 -11.30
C MET A 169 -5.59 -14.24 -10.16
N PRO A 170 -5.71 -15.57 -10.41
CA PRO A 170 -5.41 -16.58 -9.40
C PRO A 170 -3.91 -16.54 -9.03
N ALA A 171 -3.64 -16.79 -7.75
CA ALA A 171 -2.31 -16.84 -7.12
C ALA A 171 -1.41 -17.94 -7.70
#